data_fa91f487ee55e9bc3ee1077c438f1820
#
_entry.id   fa91f487ee55e9bc3ee1077c438f1820
#
_cell.length_a   1.000
_cell.length_b   1.000
_cell.length_c   1.000
_cell.angle_alpha   90.00
_cell.angle_beta   90.00
_cell.angle_gamma   90.00
#
_symmetry.space_group_name_H-M   'P 1'
#
loop_
_entity.id
_entity.type
_entity.pdbx_description
1 polymer ?
#
loop_
_entity_poly.entity_id
_entity_poly.type
_entity_poly.pdbx_seq_one_letter_code
_entity_poly.pdbx_strand_id
1 'polypeptide(L)'
;MFRIVTDTSANLPTDYLLSEQITIIPYTFQSGKGEQSCMDLATFDAKDFYTQMRSGVKVTTSQIPPQRYIDVLTPMLEAGEDVLFVSMSSGISGSYASGQIAARQLREEFPDRKLLLVDTYSASLGEGLLVMRAVNCRREGMCIDETYKTLRALRHRMEIGRAHV
;
A
#
# COMPACT_ATOMS: atom_id res chain seq x y z
N MET A 1 3.62 16.86 -10.84
CA MET A 1 2.60 16.19 -9.95
C MET A 1 3.16 14.82 -9.61
N PHE A 2 2.99 14.31 -8.40
CA PHE A 2 3.50 13.00 -8.01
C PHE A 2 2.41 11.93 -7.98
N ARG A 3 2.80 10.68 -8.15
CA ARG A 3 1.90 9.51 -8.05
C ARG A 3 1.78 9.07 -6.59
N ILE A 4 0.59 8.66 -6.20
CA ILE A 4 0.34 8.03 -4.91
C ILE A 4 0.15 6.54 -5.13
N VAL A 5 0.91 5.74 -4.40
CA VAL A 5 0.88 4.29 -4.42
C VAL A 5 0.62 3.81 -2.99
N THR A 6 -0.17 2.77 -2.84
CA THR A 6 -0.39 2.10 -1.55
C THR A 6 -0.52 0.59 -1.76
N ASP A 7 -0.75 -0.15 -0.71
CA ASP A 7 -1.02 -1.58 -0.80
C ASP A 7 -2.50 -1.90 -0.45
N THR A 8 -2.90 -3.14 -0.64
CA THR A 8 -4.30 -3.54 -0.44
C THR A 8 -4.77 -3.48 1.01
N SER A 9 -3.86 -3.32 1.99
CA SER A 9 -4.26 -3.19 3.38
C SER A 9 -4.92 -1.84 3.70
N ALA A 10 -4.76 -0.83 2.83
CA ALA A 10 -5.40 0.47 2.99
C ALA A 10 -6.94 0.40 2.99
N ASN A 11 -7.52 -0.69 2.45
CA ASN A 11 -8.97 -0.96 2.40
C ASN A 11 -9.81 0.22 1.86
N LEU A 12 -9.28 0.93 0.86
CA LEU A 12 -9.99 2.03 0.21
C LEU A 12 -10.96 1.51 -0.85
N PRO A 13 -12.13 2.17 -1.01
CA PRO A 13 -13.07 1.80 -2.07
C PRO A 13 -12.45 1.90 -3.46
N THR A 14 -12.78 0.95 -4.35
CA THR A 14 -12.25 0.91 -5.71
C THR A 14 -12.54 2.20 -6.49
N ASP A 15 -13.76 2.73 -6.37
CA ASP A 15 -14.15 3.98 -7.05
C ASP A 15 -13.26 5.16 -6.60
N TYR A 16 -12.92 5.22 -5.31
CA TYR A 16 -12.01 6.24 -4.79
C TYR A 16 -10.59 6.07 -5.33
N LEU A 17 -10.08 4.83 -5.38
CA LEU A 17 -8.75 4.53 -5.94
C LEU A 17 -8.65 4.97 -7.39
N LEU A 18 -9.67 4.65 -8.19
CA LEU A 18 -9.74 5.01 -9.62
C LEU A 18 -9.85 6.53 -9.81
N SER A 19 -10.78 7.19 -9.11
CA SER A 19 -10.99 8.64 -9.25
C SER A 19 -9.78 9.46 -8.84
N GLU A 20 -8.99 8.98 -7.86
CA GLU A 20 -7.78 9.64 -7.39
C GLU A 20 -6.51 9.14 -8.06
N GLN A 21 -6.62 8.24 -9.02
CA GLN A 21 -5.47 7.65 -9.73
C GLN A 21 -4.42 7.08 -8.76
N ILE A 22 -4.89 6.37 -7.74
CA ILE A 22 -4.04 5.69 -6.76
C ILE A 22 -3.70 4.31 -7.29
N THR A 23 -2.43 3.98 -7.33
CA THR A 23 -1.97 2.65 -7.72
C THR A 23 -1.87 1.75 -6.50
N ILE A 24 -2.32 0.50 -6.64
CA ILE A 24 -2.27 -0.52 -5.58
C ILE A 24 -1.19 -1.54 -5.88
N ILE A 25 -0.37 -1.85 -4.87
CA ILE A 25 0.50 -3.04 -4.87
C ILE A 25 -0.21 -4.11 -4.02
N PRO A 26 -0.68 -5.22 -4.64
CA PRO A 26 -1.51 -6.17 -3.93
C PRO A 26 -0.70 -7.11 -3.04
N TYR A 27 -1.26 -7.42 -1.87
CA TYR A 27 -0.92 -8.63 -1.14
C TYR A 27 -1.45 -9.85 -1.86
N THR A 28 -0.82 -10.99 -1.59
CA THR A 28 -1.31 -12.31 -2.01
C THR A 28 -1.59 -13.19 -0.80
N PHE A 29 -2.48 -14.15 -0.99
CA PHE A 29 -2.76 -15.18 -0.01
C PHE A 29 -2.82 -16.55 -0.67
N GLN A 30 -2.45 -17.58 0.06
CA GLN A 30 -2.56 -18.99 -0.34
C GLN A 30 -3.80 -19.57 0.30
N SER A 31 -4.59 -20.27 -0.49
CA SER A 31 -5.76 -21.02 -0.04
C SER A 31 -5.77 -22.42 -0.68
N GLY A 32 -6.80 -23.22 -0.44
CA GLY A 32 -7.00 -24.50 -1.14
C GLY A 32 -7.08 -24.37 -2.68
N LYS A 33 -7.30 -23.17 -3.20
CA LYS A 33 -7.35 -22.86 -4.64
C LYS A 33 -6.01 -22.33 -5.19
N GLY A 34 -4.93 -22.36 -4.40
CA GLY A 34 -3.62 -21.83 -4.75
C GLY A 34 -3.42 -20.38 -4.34
N GLU A 35 -2.42 -19.70 -4.95
CA GLU A 35 -2.14 -18.29 -4.72
C GLU A 35 -3.18 -17.39 -5.39
N GLN A 36 -3.68 -16.46 -4.63
CA GLN A 36 -4.68 -15.48 -5.07
C GLN A 36 -4.25 -14.06 -4.68
N SER A 37 -4.58 -13.09 -5.53
CA SER A 37 -4.32 -11.68 -5.24
C SER A 37 -5.47 -11.07 -4.44
N CYS A 38 -5.14 -10.17 -3.51
CA CYS A 38 -6.12 -9.36 -2.78
C CYS A 38 -6.66 -8.16 -3.58
N MET A 39 -6.35 -8.06 -4.87
CA MET A 39 -6.67 -6.87 -5.69
C MET A 39 -8.14 -6.66 -5.96
N ASP A 40 -8.92 -7.72 -6.02
CA ASP A 40 -10.23 -7.63 -6.61
C ASP A 40 -11.34 -7.78 -5.57
N LEU A 41 -11.61 -6.68 -4.87
CA LEU A 41 -12.74 -6.62 -3.93
C LEU A 41 -14.10 -6.81 -4.64
N ALA A 42 -14.20 -6.51 -5.93
CA ALA A 42 -15.44 -6.68 -6.69
C ALA A 42 -15.73 -8.15 -7.02
N THR A 43 -14.67 -8.96 -7.18
CA THR A 43 -14.80 -10.41 -7.45
C THR A 43 -14.52 -11.26 -6.21
N PHE A 44 -14.11 -10.67 -5.10
CA PHE A 44 -13.85 -11.38 -3.86
C PHE A 44 -15.15 -11.82 -3.19
N ASP A 45 -15.45 -13.12 -3.27
CA ASP A 45 -16.56 -13.72 -2.53
C ASP A 45 -16.18 -13.97 -1.06
N ALA A 46 -16.42 -12.99 -0.22
CA ALA A 46 -16.14 -13.05 1.21
C ALA A 46 -16.89 -14.20 1.90
N LYS A 47 -18.11 -14.51 1.46
CA LYS A 47 -18.93 -15.59 2.06
C LYS A 47 -18.31 -16.95 1.77
N ASP A 48 -17.92 -17.22 0.53
CA ASP A 48 -17.22 -18.44 0.14
C ASP A 48 -15.89 -18.55 0.86
N PHE A 49 -15.08 -17.50 0.86
CA PHE A 49 -13.78 -17.43 1.54
C PHE A 49 -13.87 -17.82 3.03
N TYR A 50 -14.74 -17.15 3.78
CA TYR A 50 -14.91 -17.46 5.20
C TYR A 50 -15.57 -18.82 5.46
N THR A 51 -16.40 -19.31 4.54
CA THR A 51 -16.96 -20.65 4.62
C THR A 51 -15.88 -21.71 4.47
N GLN A 52 -14.95 -21.53 3.53
CA GLN A 52 -13.79 -22.41 3.37
C GLN A 52 -12.90 -22.40 4.62
N MET A 53 -12.62 -21.24 5.19
CA MET A 53 -11.86 -21.16 6.45
C MET A 53 -12.55 -21.91 7.59
N ARG A 54 -13.88 -21.78 7.74
CA ARG A 54 -14.66 -22.51 8.75
C ARG A 54 -14.66 -24.02 8.52
N SER A 55 -14.54 -24.49 7.28
CA SER A 55 -14.40 -25.90 6.94
C SER A 55 -12.98 -26.45 7.13
N GLY A 56 -12.05 -25.64 7.65
CA GLY A 56 -10.69 -26.06 7.95
C GLY A 56 -9.68 -25.81 6.83
N VAL A 57 -10.05 -25.12 5.75
CA VAL A 57 -9.09 -24.70 4.72
C VAL A 57 -8.10 -23.69 5.31
N LYS A 58 -6.83 -24.06 5.27
CA LYS A 58 -5.75 -23.20 5.77
C LYS A 58 -5.52 -22.06 4.79
N VAL A 59 -5.56 -20.82 5.31
CA VAL A 59 -5.21 -19.62 4.56
C VAL A 59 -3.95 -19.02 5.16
N THR A 60 -2.97 -18.69 4.33
CA THR A 60 -1.74 -18.01 4.72
C THR A 60 -1.51 -16.80 3.83
N THR A 61 -0.95 -15.74 4.39
CA THR A 61 -0.58 -14.53 3.65
C THR A 61 0.93 -14.45 3.51
N SER A 62 1.39 -13.80 2.46
CA SER A 62 2.81 -13.52 2.22
C SER A 62 3.05 -12.02 2.21
N GLN A 63 4.24 -11.61 2.66
CA GLN A 63 4.67 -10.24 2.44
C GLN A 63 4.86 -9.98 0.94
N ILE A 64 4.72 -8.74 0.51
CA ILE A 64 4.99 -8.33 -0.86
C ILE A 64 6.51 -8.41 -1.11
N PRO A 65 6.99 -9.19 -2.10
CA PRO A 65 8.41 -9.31 -2.38
C PRO A 65 8.97 -8.04 -3.05
N PRO A 66 10.27 -7.73 -2.93
CA PRO A 66 10.89 -6.55 -3.54
C PRO A 66 10.63 -6.42 -5.04
N GLN A 67 10.65 -7.54 -5.77
CA GLN A 67 10.42 -7.54 -7.21
C GLN A 67 9.05 -6.96 -7.58
N ARG A 68 8.01 -7.22 -6.81
CA ARG A 68 6.68 -6.68 -7.08
C ARG A 68 6.65 -5.14 -7.01
N TYR A 69 7.42 -4.56 -6.08
CA TYR A 69 7.57 -3.09 -6.02
C TYR A 69 8.29 -2.57 -7.26
N ILE A 70 9.37 -3.22 -7.68
CA ILE A 70 10.12 -2.86 -8.88
C ILE A 70 9.20 -2.88 -10.10
N ASP A 71 8.47 -3.99 -10.31
CA ASP A 71 7.58 -4.17 -11.47
C ASP A 71 6.51 -3.06 -11.57
N VAL A 72 5.98 -2.60 -10.43
CA VAL A 72 4.92 -1.59 -10.40
C VAL A 72 5.47 -0.17 -10.47
N LEU A 73 6.60 0.11 -9.82
CA LEU A 73 7.12 1.48 -9.67
C LEU A 73 8.00 1.90 -10.85
N THR A 74 8.73 0.97 -11.49
CA THR A 74 9.62 1.27 -12.62
C THR A 74 8.90 2.03 -13.75
N PRO A 75 7.74 1.59 -14.26
CA PRO A 75 7.07 2.31 -15.35
C PRO A 75 6.70 3.76 -15.00
N MET A 76 6.42 4.06 -13.73
CA MET A 76 6.11 5.43 -13.28
C MET A 76 7.37 6.30 -13.29
N LEU A 77 8.48 5.77 -12.77
CA LEU A 77 9.76 6.47 -12.73
C LEU A 77 10.33 6.71 -14.13
N GLU A 78 10.20 5.71 -15.05
CA GLU A 78 10.53 5.84 -16.48
C GLU A 78 9.69 6.93 -17.16
N ALA A 79 8.41 7.05 -16.80
CA ALA A 79 7.54 8.13 -17.28
C ALA A 79 7.89 9.51 -16.69
N GLY A 80 8.94 9.60 -15.87
CA GLY A 80 9.40 10.85 -15.26
C GLY A 80 8.55 11.30 -14.06
N GLU A 81 7.76 10.40 -13.48
CA GLU A 81 6.90 10.72 -12.33
C GLU A 81 7.64 10.49 -11.00
N ASP A 82 7.43 11.38 -10.05
CA ASP A 82 7.82 11.15 -8.65
C ASP A 82 6.76 10.27 -7.96
N VAL A 83 7.17 9.41 -7.02
CA VAL A 83 6.28 8.43 -6.41
C VAL A 83 6.31 8.53 -4.88
N LEU A 84 5.13 8.65 -4.27
CA LEU A 84 4.91 8.55 -2.83
C LEU A 84 4.18 7.23 -2.54
N PHE A 85 4.90 6.28 -1.94
CA PHE A 85 4.33 5.01 -1.49
C PHE A 85 3.94 5.09 0.00
N VAL A 86 2.67 4.86 0.29
CA VAL A 86 2.10 4.83 1.64
C VAL A 86 1.82 3.38 1.98
N SER A 87 2.53 2.82 2.95
CA SER A 87 2.59 1.38 3.23
C SER A 87 1.99 1.01 4.57
N MET A 88 1.48 -0.21 4.66
CA MET A 88 1.20 -0.86 5.93
C MET A 88 2.40 -0.76 6.88
N SER A 89 2.10 -0.73 8.18
CA SER A 89 3.09 -0.70 9.27
C SER A 89 4.17 -1.75 9.15
N SER A 90 5.43 -1.33 9.29
CA SER A 90 6.59 -2.21 9.41
C SER A 90 6.53 -3.11 10.64
N GLY A 91 5.76 -2.73 11.66
CA GLY A 91 5.52 -3.55 12.86
C GLY A 91 4.51 -4.69 12.65
N ILE A 92 3.80 -4.70 11.51
CA ILE A 92 2.79 -5.73 11.17
C ILE A 92 3.30 -6.64 10.07
N SER A 93 3.97 -6.08 9.04
CA SER A 93 4.40 -6.82 7.86
C SER A 93 5.84 -6.49 7.46
N GLY A 94 6.57 -7.49 6.98
CA GLY A 94 7.87 -7.31 6.33
C GLY A 94 7.81 -6.60 4.98
N SER A 95 6.61 -6.31 4.46
CA SER A 95 6.42 -5.66 3.15
C SER A 95 7.05 -4.28 3.06
N TYR A 96 7.01 -3.49 4.15
CA TYR A 96 7.69 -2.20 4.17
C TYR A 96 9.21 -2.35 3.98
N ALA A 97 9.83 -3.34 4.65
CA ALA A 97 11.27 -3.62 4.47
C ALA A 97 11.58 -4.07 3.02
N SER A 98 10.72 -4.90 2.43
CA SER A 98 10.82 -5.27 1.01
C SER A 98 10.73 -4.05 0.09
N GLY A 99 9.80 -3.14 0.35
CA GLY A 99 9.67 -1.86 -0.37
C GLY A 99 10.90 -0.97 -0.24
N GLN A 100 11.53 -0.94 0.93
CA GLN A 100 12.78 -0.21 1.16
C GLN A 100 13.96 -0.77 0.34
N ILE A 101 14.03 -2.11 0.20
CA ILE A 101 15.05 -2.77 -0.65
C ILE A 101 14.84 -2.35 -2.11
N ALA A 102 13.62 -2.48 -2.63
CA ALA A 102 13.26 -2.07 -3.98
C ALA A 102 13.54 -0.57 -4.22
N ALA A 103 13.15 0.28 -3.26
CA ALA A 103 13.34 1.72 -3.38
C ALA A 103 14.82 2.13 -3.41
N ARG A 104 15.71 1.39 -2.73
CA ARG A 104 17.15 1.65 -2.82
C ARG A 104 17.65 1.42 -4.23
N GLN A 105 17.33 0.28 -4.82
CA GLN A 105 17.69 -0.04 -6.20
C GLN A 105 17.13 0.99 -7.19
N LEU A 106 15.83 1.30 -7.10
CA LEU A 106 15.18 2.23 -8.02
C LEU A 106 15.71 3.67 -7.90
N ARG A 107 16.13 4.11 -6.72
CA ARG A 107 16.78 5.43 -6.57
C ARG A 107 18.17 5.51 -7.21
N GLU A 108 18.89 4.41 -7.26
CA GLU A 108 20.18 4.32 -7.97
C GLU A 108 19.95 4.36 -9.49
N GLU A 109 18.90 3.71 -9.95
CA GLU A 109 18.54 3.64 -11.38
C GLU A 109 17.89 4.94 -11.89
N PHE A 110 17.10 5.62 -11.04
CA PHE A 110 16.37 6.85 -11.38
C PHE A 110 16.75 8.02 -10.44
N PRO A 111 18.02 8.49 -10.45
CA PRO A 111 18.51 9.49 -9.47
C PRO A 111 17.80 10.84 -9.55
N ASP A 112 17.22 11.18 -10.70
CA ASP A 112 16.47 12.42 -10.91
C ASP A 112 15.00 12.35 -10.46
N ARG A 113 14.56 11.18 -9.98
CA ARG A 113 13.19 10.96 -9.52
C ARG A 113 13.13 10.79 -8.00
N LYS A 114 12.04 11.31 -7.43
CA LYS A 114 11.79 11.11 -6.01
C LYS A 114 10.90 9.89 -5.80
N LEU A 115 11.42 8.92 -5.07
CA LEU A 115 10.68 7.77 -4.58
C LEU A 115 10.70 7.79 -3.05
N LEU A 116 9.59 8.19 -2.44
CA LEU A 116 9.47 8.33 -0.99
C LEU A 116 8.50 7.27 -0.44
N LEU A 117 8.89 6.63 0.65
CA LEU A 117 8.10 5.59 1.32
C LEU A 117 7.71 6.05 2.72
N VAL A 118 6.42 5.99 3.02
CA VAL A 118 5.86 6.28 4.34
C VAL A 118 5.48 4.98 5.01
N ASP A 119 6.15 4.66 6.13
CA ASP A 119 5.67 3.66 7.08
C ASP A 119 4.56 4.30 7.90
N THR A 120 3.33 3.81 7.76
CA THR A 120 2.15 4.44 8.37
C THR A 120 2.01 4.15 9.86
N TYR A 121 2.71 3.13 10.39
CA TYR A 121 2.48 2.56 11.74
C TYR A 121 1.04 2.09 11.95
N SER A 122 0.33 1.90 10.85
CA SER A 122 -1.09 1.54 10.82
C SER A 122 -1.35 0.45 9.78
N ALA A 123 -2.56 -0.04 9.77
CA ALA A 123 -3.12 -0.90 8.75
C ALA A 123 -4.59 -0.55 8.55
N SER A 124 -5.22 -1.11 7.50
CA SER A 124 -6.64 -0.95 7.24
C SER A 124 -7.02 0.55 7.17
N LEU A 125 -8.08 0.95 7.85
CA LEU A 125 -8.59 2.33 7.79
C LEU A 125 -7.57 3.38 8.26
N GLY A 126 -6.67 3.05 9.19
CA GLY A 126 -5.61 3.96 9.63
C GLY A 126 -4.61 4.29 8.51
N GLU A 127 -4.22 3.29 7.75
CA GLU A 127 -3.41 3.47 6.54
C GLU A 127 -4.21 4.21 5.47
N GLY A 128 -5.46 3.80 5.22
CA GLY A 128 -6.35 4.45 4.26
C GLY A 128 -6.54 5.95 4.53
N LEU A 129 -6.69 6.35 5.79
CA LEU A 129 -6.79 7.78 6.17
C LEU A 129 -5.52 8.55 5.81
N LEU A 130 -4.32 7.97 5.96
CA LEU A 130 -3.08 8.61 5.53
C LEU A 130 -2.97 8.70 4.01
N VAL A 131 -3.46 7.70 3.27
CA VAL A 131 -3.56 7.78 1.80
C VAL A 131 -4.52 8.90 1.40
N MET A 132 -5.69 9.00 2.01
CA MET A 132 -6.64 10.12 1.77
C MET A 132 -6.01 11.48 2.09
N ARG A 133 -5.23 11.57 3.16
CA ARG A 133 -4.50 12.82 3.47
C ARG A 133 -3.45 13.14 2.40
N ALA A 134 -2.73 12.15 1.87
CA ALA A 134 -1.80 12.36 0.75
C ALA A 134 -2.52 12.93 -0.49
N VAL A 135 -3.71 12.39 -0.81
CA VAL A 135 -4.56 12.91 -1.88
C VAL A 135 -4.94 14.37 -1.64
N ASN A 136 -5.38 14.70 -0.43
CA ASN A 136 -5.73 16.08 -0.09
C ASN A 136 -4.54 17.03 -0.20
N CYS A 137 -3.35 16.66 0.31
CA CYS A 137 -2.13 17.43 0.13
C CYS A 137 -1.82 17.68 -1.36
N ARG A 138 -1.95 16.65 -2.20
CA ARG A 138 -1.75 16.78 -3.65
C ARG A 138 -2.77 17.72 -4.29
N ARG A 139 -4.03 17.68 -3.88
CA ARG A 139 -5.10 18.58 -4.33
C ARG A 139 -4.88 20.02 -3.87
N GLU A 140 -4.30 20.20 -2.68
CA GLU A 140 -3.90 21.49 -2.12
C GLU A 140 -2.63 22.06 -2.80
N GLY A 141 -2.05 21.35 -3.77
CA GLY A 141 -0.86 21.77 -4.51
C GLY A 141 0.47 21.55 -3.78
N MET A 142 0.48 20.82 -2.68
CA MET A 142 1.71 20.49 -1.96
C MET A 142 2.63 19.60 -2.80
N CYS A 143 3.93 19.83 -2.71
CA CYS A 143 4.92 18.96 -3.35
C CYS A 143 5.06 17.63 -2.60
N ILE A 144 5.74 16.67 -3.22
CA ILE A 144 5.93 15.33 -2.64
C ILE A 144 6.66 15.36 -1.29
N ASP A 145 7.66 16.24 -1.13
CA ASP A 145 8.44 16.36 0.11
C ASP A 145 7.59 16.91 1.26
N GLU A 146 6.76 17.92 0.99
CA GLU A 146 5.83 18.50 1.97
C GLU A 146 4.78 17.48 2.40
N THR A 147 4.20 16.76 1.41
CA THR A 147 3.25 15.68 1.67
C THR A 147 3.87 14.60 2.53
N TYR A 148 5.06 14.13 2.16
CA TYR A 148 5.79 13.12 2.92
C TYR A 148 6.03 13.54 4.38
N LYS A 149 6.47 14.79 4.62
CA LYS A 149 6.67 15.33 5.98
C LYS A 149 5.35 15.39 6.75
N THR A 150 4.28 15.80 6.10
CA THR A 150 2.94 15.87 6.69
C THR A 150 2.47 14.49 7.14
N LEU A 151 2.58 13.47 6.29
CA LEU A 151 2.17 12.11 6.63
C LEU A 151 3.02 11.53 7.78
N ARG A 152 4.33 11.76 7.77
CA ARG A 152 5.22 11.33 8.85
C ARG A 152 4.91 11.97 10.19
N ALA A 153 4.45 13.20 10.21
CA ALA A 153 4.01 13.86 11.44
C ALA A 153 2.66 13.29 11.92
N LEU A 154 1.74 13.02 11.00
CA LEU A 154 0.41 12.52 11.32
C LEU A 154 0.39 11.06 11.77
N ARG A 155 1.24 10.19 11.23
CA ARG A 155 1.22 8.75 11.54
C ARG A 155 1.34 8.41 13.03
N HIS A 156 1.99 9.26 13.81
CA HIS A 156 2.11 9.10 15.27
C HIS A 156 0.83 9.45 16.04
N ARG A 157 -0.15 10.02 15.35
CA ARG A 157 -1.47 10.36 15.92
C ARG A 157 -2.54 9.35 15.49
N MET A 158 -2.15 8.37 14.67
CA MET A 158 -3.03 7.28 14.27
C MET A 158 -2.88 6.13 15.26
N GLU A 159 -3.96 5.81 15.96
CA GLU A 159 -3.98 4.69 16.89
C GLU A 159 -4.66 3.49 16.24
N ILE A 160 -4.02 2.33 16.34
CA ILE A 160 -4.66 1.06 15.98
C ILE A 160 -5.47 0.63 17.19
N GLY A 161 -6.79 0.74 17.09
CA GLY A 161 -7.68 0.21 18.13
C GLY A 161 -7.54 -1.32 18.23
N ARG A 162 -7.24 -1.84 19.40
CA ARG A 162 -7.36 -3.27 19.70
C ARG A 162 -8.71 -3.48 20.37
N ALA A 163 -9.53 -4.36 19.82
CA ALA A 163 -10.67 -4.87 20.55
C ALA A 163 -10.15 -5.74 21.70
N HIS A 164 -10.48 -5.37 22.93
CA HIS A 164 -10.34 -6.29 24.04
C HIS A 164 -11.53 -7.25 24.00
N VAL A 165 -11.24 -8.51 23.70
CA VAL A 165 -12.18 -9.62 23.78
C VAL A 165 -12.05 -10.23 25.17
#